data_66d29d6c0c93b378e9510682b2c80b0d
#
_entry.id   66d29d6c0c93b378e9510682b2c80b0d
#
_cell.length_a   1.000
_cell.length_b   1.000
_cell.length_c   1.000
_cell.angle_alpha   90.00
_cell.angle_beta   90.00
_cell.angle_gamma   90.00
#
_symmetry.space_group_name_H-M   'P 1'
#
loop_
_entity.id
_entity.type
_entity.pdbx_description
1 polymer ?
#
loop_
_entity_poly.entity_id
_entity_poly.type
_entity_poly.pdbx_seq_one_letter_code
_entity_poly.pdbx_strand_id
1 'polypeptide(L)'
;GDVVVKEGEWISVDGGTGEVYICKVNLTGPNIEEQQELMTLLTWADETSRLQVWANADYPKDARRARAFGAKGIGLCRTEHMFFETIRLPIVQRMILAETSAERTTALDELLPYQRSDFDGLFEAMDGYPVIIRLIDPPLHEFMPDEEQLLEEVIEMRVKGETKGLADKEKLLAAIRGMHESNPMMGLRGVRLSIYMPEIVEMQVRAIFEAAADCALRKIVVKPEVMIPLTGTV
;
A
#
# COMPACT_ATOMS: atom_id res chain seq x y z
N GLY A 1 18.64 39.77 -12.17
CA GLY A 1 19.72 39.36 -13.07
C GLY A 1 19.26 39.39 -14.51
N ASP A 2 20.19 39.47 -15.44
CA ASP A 2 19.90 39.69 -16.84
C ASP A 2 19.65 38.42 -17.67
N VAL A 3 19.46 37.29 -16.97
CA VAL A 3 19.25 35.99 -17.60
C VAL A 3 17.75 35.67 -17.56
N VAL A 4 17.19 35.44 -18.73
CA VAL A 4 15.78 35.05 -18.90
C VAL A 4 15.74 33.57 -19.28
N VAL A 5 15.06 32.78 -18.46
CA VAL A 5 14.76 31.36 -18.74
C VAL A 5 13.41 31.29 -19.47
N LYS A 6 13.35 30.60 -20.58
CA LYS A 6 12.14 30.46 -21.39
C LYS A 6 11.36 29.21 -20.92
N GLU A 7 10.06 29.22 -21.21
CA GLU A 7 9.21 28.06 -20.98
C GLU A 7 9.75 26.81 -21.72
N GLY A 8 9.88 25.70 -21.00
CA GLY A 8 10.45 24.44 -21.52
C GLY A 8 11.97 24.28 -21.34
N GLU A 9 12.69 25.31 -20.91
CA GLU A 9 14.12 25.20 -20.59
C GLU A 9 14.34 24.56 -19.22
N TRP A 10 15.40 23.75 -19.11
CA TRP A 10 15.78 23.12 -17.86
C TRP A 10 16.55 24.06 -16.96
N ILE A 11 16.14 24.09 -15.69
CA ILE A 11 16.91 24.70 -14.60
C ILE A 11 17.22 23.64 -13.55
N SER A 12 18.37 23.71 -12.95
CA SER A 12 18.76 22.92 -11.76
C SER A 12 19.10 23.87 -10.63
N VAL A 13 18.65 23.55 -9.43
CA VAL A 13 18.85 24.37 -8.23
C VAL A 13 19.59 23.56 -7.19
N ASP A 14 20.70 24.11 -6.68
CA ASP A 14 21.38 23.58 -5.51
C ASP A 14 20.81 24.27 -4.26
N GLY A 15 20.05 23.51 -3.47
CA GLY A 15 19.44 24.02 -2.24
C GLY A 15 20.44 24.28 -1.09
N GLY A 16 21.66 23.72 -1.19
CA GLY A 16 22.71 23.91 -0.18
C GLY A 16 23.48 25.22 -0.40
N THR A 17 23.87 25.50 -1.65
CA THR A 17 24.63 26.71 -2.01
C THR A 17 23.73 27.85 -2.46
N GLY A 18 22.49 27.59 -2.86
CA GLY A 18 21.58 28.53 -3.48
C GLY A 18 21.90 28.85 -4.94
N GLU A 19 22.80 28.10 -5.56
CA GLU A 19 23.15 28.26 -6.96
C GLU A 19 22.08 27.75 -7.91
N VAL A 20 21.87 28.45 -9.02
CA VAL A 20 20.91 28.10 -10.06
C VAL A 20 21.67 27.90 -11.39
N TYR A 21 21.54 26.74 -11.97
CA TYR A 21 22.14 26.39 -13.25
C TYR A 21 21.07 26.36 -14.33
N ILE A 22 21.35 27.02 -15.48
CA ILE A 22 20.45 27.05 -16.64
C ILE A 22 20.78 25.85 -17.54
N CYS A 23 20.69 24.66 -16.98
CA CYS A 23 20.87 23.40 -17.68
C CYS A 23 20.38 22.24 -16.82
N LYS A 24 20.24 21.07 -17.42
CA LYS A 24 20.00 19.83 -16.67
C LYS A 24 21.33 19.29 -16.12
N VAL A 25 21.53 19.37 -14.81
CA VAL A 25 22.69 18.80 -14.11
C VAL A 25 22.37 17.37 -13.69
N ASN A 26 23.36 16.50 -13.68
CA ASN A 26 23.22 15.17 -13.10
C ASN A 26 23.05 15.31 -11.58
N LEU A 27 21.88 14.88 -11.08
CA LEU A 27 21.62 14.89 -9.65
C LEU A 27 22.17 13.61 -9.03
N THR A 28 23.02 13.75 -8.04
CA THR A 28 23.43 12.67 -7.14
C THR A 28 22.50 12.70 -5.94
N GLY A 29 21.73 11.63 -5.74
CA GLY A 29 20.94 11.48 -4.51
C GLY A 29 21.87 11.41 -3.30
N PRO A 30 21.49 11.98 -2.14
CA PRO A 30 22.27 11.86 -0.92
C PRO A 30 22.38 10.38 -0.54
N ASN A 31 23.59 9.86 -0.48
CA ASN A 31 23.87 8.55 0.08
C ASN A 31 24.17 8.73 1.57
N ILE A 32 23.18 8.44 2.42
CA ILE A 32 23.30 8.61 3.87
C ILE A 32 24.35 7.65 4.44
N GLU A 33 24.52 6.46 3.88
CA GLU A 33 25.50 5.48 4.33
C GLU A 33 26.96 5.97 4.18
N GLU A 34 27.21 6.89 3.27
CA GLU A 34 28.53 7.50 3.04
C GLU A 34 28.80 8.68 3.98
N GLN A 35 27.78 9.18 4.71
CA GLN A 35 27.93 10.31 5.62
C GLN A 35 28.29 9.84 7.04
N GLN A 36 29.56 9.54 7.25
CA GLN A 36 30.06 8.98 8.51
C GLN A 36 29.73 9.84 9.75
N GLU A 37 29.79 11.15 9.62
CA GLU A 37 29.48 12.09 10.73
C GLU A 37 27.99 12.01 11.11
N LEU A 38 27.09 11.96 10.13
CA LEU A 38 25.67 11.79 10.35
C LEU A 38 25.37 10.44 11.00
N MET A 39 25.98 9.36 10.49
CA MET A 39 25.80 8.01 11.03
C MET A 39 26.31 7.93 12.49
N THR A 40 27.40 8.61 12.81
CA THR A 40 27.92 8.69 14.19
C THR A 40 26.93 9.41 15.10
N LEU A 41 26.39 10.53 14.66
CA LEU A 41 25.37 11.28 15.42
C LEU A 41 24.10 10.45 15.65
N LEU A 42 23.62 9.75 14.61
CA LEU A 42 22.45 8.87 14.73
C LEU A 42 22.72 7.69 15.68
N THR A 43 23.93 7.14 15.69
CA THR A 43 24.32 6.09 16.64
C THR A 43 24.26 6.60 18.08
N TRP A 44 24.80 7.78 18.39
CA TRP A 44 24.70 8.37 19.72
C TRP A 44 23.24 8.66 20.12
N ALA A 45 22.42 9.10 19.17
CA ALA A 45 20.99 9.27 19.41
C ALA A 45 20.31 7.95 19.75
N ASP A 46 20.60 6.88 19.03
CA ASP A 46 20.06 5.54 19.28
C ASP A 46 20.48 4.97 20.65
N GLU A 47 21.76 5.17 21.03
CA GLU A 47 22.28 4.73 22.33
C GLU A 47 21.65 5.46 23.53
N THR A 48 21.25 6.73 23.31
CA THR A 48 20.67 7.58 24.36
C THR A 48 19.15 7.50 24.40
N SER A 49 18.51 7.19 23.28
CA SER A 49 17.05 7.20 23.15
C SER A 49 16.40 6.05 23.93
N ARG A 50 15.31 6.39 24.65
CA ARG A 50 14.47 5.37 25.32
C ARG A 50 13.50 4.67 24.37
N LEU A 51 13.08 5.36 23.31
CA LEU A 51 12.14 4.87 22.30
C LEU A 51 12.88 4.62 20.98
N GLN A 52 12.45 3.60 20.27
CA GLN A 52 12.95 3.30 18.94
C GLN A 52 12.16 4.05 17.87
N VAL A 53 12.81 4.32 16.74
CA VAL A 53 12.16 4.88 15.56
C VAL A 53 11.78 3.73 14.62
N TRP A 54 10.48 3.61 14.33
CA TRP A 54 9.95 2.65 13.38
C TRP A 54 9.35 3.40 12.20
N ALA A 55 9.56 2.88 10.99
CA ALA A 55 9.13 3.52 9.76
C ALA A 55 7.80 2.94 9.26
N ASN A 56 7.13 3.68 8.36
CA ASN A 56 6.08 3.13 7.54
C ASN A 56 6.69 2.54 6.26
N ALA A 57 6.33 1.32 5.91
CA ALA A 57 6.72 0.70 4.65
C ALA A 57 5.68 -0.34 4.24
N ASP A 58 5.20 -0.23 3.01
CA ASP A 58 4.17 -1.09 2.46
C ASP A 58 4.75 -2.11 1.46
N TYR A 59 5.98 -1.86 0.98
CA TYR A 59 6.69 -2.69 0.01
C TYR A 59 8.12 -3.03 0.47
N PRO A 60 8.69 -4.16 0.01
CA PRO A 60 10.04 -4.57 0.38
C PRO A 60 11.12 -3.53 0.07
N LYS A 61 10.97 -2.76 -1.01
CA LYS A 61 11.89 -1.68 -1.39
C LYS A 61 11.92 -0.57 -0.32
N ASP A 62 10.75 -0.18 0.16
CA ASP A 62 10.62 0.88 1.17
C ASP A 62 11.14 0.40 2.52
N ALA A 63 10.92 -0.86 2.86
CA ALA A 63 11.44 -1.47 4.07
C ALA A 63 12.97 -1.52 4.07
N ARG A 64 13.62 -1.92 2.95
CA ARG A 64 15.09 -1.87 2.81
C ARG A 64 15.61 -0.45 3.00
N ARG A 65 14.95 0.53 2.40
CA ARG A 65 15.33 1.95 2.54
C ARG A 65 15.17 2.44 3.98
N ALA A 66 14.07 2.10 4.63
CA ALA A 66 13.82 2.45 6.03
C ALA A 66 14.90 1.86 6.94
N ARG A 67 15.27 0.59 6.72
CA ARG A 67 16.34 -0.08 7.46
C ARG A 67 17.71 0.60 7.23
N ALA A 68 18.04 0.95 5.98
CA ALA A 68 19.27 1.68 5.66
C ALA A 68 19.33 3.05 6.35
N PHE A 69 18.18 3.68 6.58
CA PHE A 69 18.08 4.94 7.34
C PHE A 69 18.04 4.76 8.86
N GLY A 70 18.22 3.53 9.36
CA GLY A 70 18.34 3.24 10.78
C GLY A 70 17.04 2.87 11.49
N ALA A 71 15.93 2.68 10.78
CA ALA A 71 14.68 2.23 11.39
C ALA A 71 14.85 0.88 12.10
N LYS A 72 14.31 0.77 13.31
CA LYS A 72 14.38 -0.42 14.16
C LYS A 72 13.16 -1.35 14.02
N GLY A 73 12.29 -1.06 13.08
CA GLY A 73 11.10 -1.84 12.78
C GLY A 73 10.22 -1.14 11.76
N ILE A 74 9.21 -1.85 11.26
CA ILE A 74 8.11 -1.29 10.49
C ILE A 74 6.92 -1.13 11.43
N GLY A 75 6.59 0.13 11.75
CA GLY A 75 5.49 0.47 12.64
C GLY A 75 4.12 0.43 11.97
N LEU A 76 4.10 0.48 10.63
CA LEU A 76 2.88 0.31 9.85
C LEU A 76 3.19 -0.18 8.44
N CYS A 77 2.67 -1.36 8.11
CA CYS A 77 2.51 -1.85 6.76
C CYS A 77 1.01 -1.87 6.44
N ARG A 78 0.60 -1.12 5.40
CA ARG A 78 -0.79 -0.99 4.95
C ARG A 78 -1.04 -1.99 3.83
N THR A 79 -1.76 -3.05 4.13
CA THR A 79 -2.00 -4.14 3.18
C THR A 79 -2.86 -3.72 1.98
N GLU A 80 -3.69 -2.69 2.13
CA GLU A 80 -4.50 -2.13 1.06
C GLU A 80 -3.67 -1.59 -0.11
N HIS A 81 -2.49 -1.03 0.14
CA HIS A 81 -1.63 -0.53 -0.93
C HIS A 81 -1.16 -1.64 -1.87
N MET A 82 -0.99 -2.85 -1.35
CA MET A 82 -0.63 -4.01 -2.17
C MET A 82 -1.74 -4.40 -3.15
N PHE A 83 -3.01 -4.07 -2.85
CA PHE A 83 -4.16 -4.40 -3.68
C PHE A 83 -4.37 -3.45 -4.86
N PHE A 84 -3.81 -2.24 -4.83
CA PHE A 84 -3.94 -1.26 -5.91
C PHE A 84 -3.05 -1.55 -7.14
N GLU A 85 -2.20 -2.57 -7.08
CA GLU A 85 -1.41 -2.95 -8.25
C GLU A 85 -2.29 -3.39 -9.43
N THR A 86 -1.92 -2.96 -10.64
CA THR A 86 -2.72 -3.13 -11.86
C THR A 86 -3.16 -4.58 -12.12
N ILE A 87 -2.32 -5.55 -11.76
CA ILE A 87 -2.63 -6.98 -11.96
C ILE A 87 -3.60 -7.50 -10.90
N ARG A 88 -3.55 -6.94 -9.69
CA ARG A 88 -4.32 -7.42 -8.52
C ARG A 88 -5.67 -6.75 -8.39
N LEU A 89 -5.77 -5.48 -8.76
CA LEU A 89 -6.99 -4.69 -8.63
C LEU A 89 -8.23 -5.35 -9.25
N PRO A 90 -8.18 -5.95 -10.46
CA PRO A 90 -9.33 -6.66 -11.01
C PRO A 90 -9.77 -7.87 -10.17
N ILE A 91 -8.82 -8.55 -9.49
CA ILE A 91 -9.14 -9.69 -8.62
C ILE A 91 -9.82 -9.19 -7.34
N VAL A 92 -9.32 -8.07 -6.78
CA VAL A 92 -9.92 -7.41 -5.61
C VAL A 92 -11.35 -6.95 -5.94
N GLN A 93 -11.57 -6.37 -7.10
CA GLN A 93 -12.91 -5.97 -7.55
C GLN A 93 -13.86 -7.17 -7.68
N ARG A 94 -13.40 -8.30 -8.23
CA ARG A 94 -14.19 -9.54 -8.26
C ARG A 94 -14.51 -10.05 -6.85
N MET A 95 -13.55 -10.00 -5.93
CA MET A 95 -13.77 -10.36 -4.53
C MET A 95 -14.87 -9.49 -3.89
N ILE A 96 -14.83 -8.18 -4.13
CA ILE A 96 -15.81 -7.22 -3.59
C ILE A 96 -17.20 -7.45 -4.16
N LEU A 97 -17.30 -7.71 -5.46
CA LEU A 97 -18.55 -7.90 -6.19
C LEU A 97 -19.12 -9.32 -6.05
N ALA A 98 -18.40 -10.24 -5.40
CA ALA A 98 -18.85 -11.62 -5.20
C ALA A 98 -20.15 -11.67 -4.40
N GLU A 99 -21.16 -12.32 -4.95
CA GLU A 99 -22.48 -12.49 -4.32
C GLU A 99 -22.48 -13.62 -3.28
N THR A 100 -21.57 -14.58 -3.43
CA THR A 100 -21.45 -15.74 -2.53
C THR A 100 -20.07 -15.81 -1.86
N SER A 101 -20.01 -16.44 -0.69
CA SER A 101 -18.73 -16.72 0.00
C SER A 101 -17.80 -17.58 -0.86
N ALA A 102 -18.32 -18.53 -1.63
CA ALA A 102 -17.53 -19.39 -2.49
C ALA A 102 -16.84 -18.62 -3.64
N GLU A 103 -17.55 -17.71 -4.28
CA GLU A 103 -16.97 -16.83 -5.30
C GLU A 103 -15.90 -15.90 -4.72
N ARG A 104 -16.17 -15.35 -3.53
CA ARG A 104 -15.22 -14.51 -2.80
C ARG A 104 -13.96 -15.28 -2.46
N THR A 105 -14.08 -16.49 -1.92
CA THR A 105 -12.94 -17.37 -1.59
C THR A 105 -12.11 -17.67 -2.83
N THR A 106 -12.74 -17.92 -3.98
CA THR A 106 -12.01 -18.15 -5.24
C THR A 106 -11.14 -16.96 -5.62
N ALA A 107 -11.64 -15.74 -5.51
CA ALA A 107 -10.85 -14.54 -5.78
C ALA A 107 -9.75 -14.31 -4.73
N LEU A 108 -10.02 -14.63 -3.46
CA LEU A 108 -9.04 -14.55 -2.39
C LEU A 108 -7.90 -15.58 -2.54
N ASP A 109 -8.21 -16.78 -3.02
CA ASP A 109 -7.19 -17.79 -3.33
C ASP A 109 -6.26 -17.37 -4.47
N GLU A 110 -6.76 -16.56 -5.42
CA GLU A 110 -5.92 -15.94 -6.46
C GLU A 110 -5.04 -14.82 -5.87
N LEU A 111 -5.50 -14.08 -4.84
CA LEU A 111 -4.75 -13.00 -4.19
C LEU A 111 -3.70 -13.51 -3.21
N LEU A 112 -3.93 -14.65 -2.56
CA LEU A 112 -3.07 -15.21 -1.53
C LEU A 112 -1.58 -15.28 -1.93
N PRO A 113 -1.20 -15.84 -3.10
CA PRO A 113 0.20 -15.93 -3.48
C PRO A 113 0.87 -14.56 -3.66
N TYR A 114 0.14 -13.56 -4.11
CA TYR A 114 0.66 -12.20 -4.23
C TYR A 114 0.98 -11.59 -2.87
N GLN A 115 0.02 -11.62 -1.93
CA GLN A 115 0.25 -11.09 -0.59
C GLN A 115 1.33 -11.87 0.17
N ARG A 116 1.36 -13.19 0.04
CA ARG A 116 2.42 -14.01 0.62
C ARG A 116 3.80 -13.59 0.11
N SER A 117 3.94 -13.32 -1.20
CA SER A 117 5.19 -12.85 -1.79
C SER A 117 5.60 -11.46 -1.28
N ASP A 118 4.62 -10.55 -1.08
CA ASP A 118 4.90 -9.22 -0.53
C ASP A 118 5.42 -9.30 0.90
N PHE A 119 4.75 -10.10 1.75
CA PHE A 119 5.18 -10.30 3.14
C PHE A 119 6.51 -11.02 3.24
N ASP A 120 6.76 -12.01 2.37
CA ASP A 120 8.06 -12.68 2.29
C ASP A 120 9.19 -11.67 2.03
N GLY A 121 9.02 -10.79 1.05
CA GLY A 121 9.98 -9.74 0.75
C GLY A 121 10.14 -8.68 1.85
N LEU A 122 9.05 -8.36 2.58
CA LEU A 122 9.10 -7.46 3.73
C LEU A 122 9.89 -8.08 4.89
N PHE A 123 9.64 -9.35 5.22
CA PHE A 123 10.34 -10.07 6.27
C PHE A 123 11.82 -10.26 5.95
N GLU A 124 12.15 -10.57 4.69
CA GLU A 124 13.54 -10.63 4.23
C GLU A 124 14.25 -9.29 4.40
N ALA A 125 13.59 -8.18 4.00
CA ALA A 125 14.15 -6.84 4.15
C ALA A 125 14.37 -6.46 5.61
N MET A 126 13.53 -6.95 6.52
CA MET A 126 13.52 -6.64 7.94
C MET A 126 14.04 -7.79 8.81
N ASP A 127 14.92 -8.64 8.30
CA ASP A 127 15.52 -9.74 9.06
C ASP A 127 16.00 -9.29 10.45
N GLY A 128 15.45 -9.91 11.50
CA GLY A 128 15.70 -9.59 12.91
C GLY A 128 14.88 -8.44 13.49
N TYR A 129 14.15 -7.68 12.67
CA TYR A 129 13.35 -6.54 13.10
C TYR A 129 11.84 -6.81 13.04
N PRO A 130 11.05 -6.18 13.94
CA PRO A 130 9.59 -6.32 13.94
C PRO A 130 8.94 -5.61 12.75
N VAL A 131 7.82 -6.19 12.29
CA VAL A 131 6.98 -5.65 11.22
C VAL A 131 5.53 -5.71 11.66
N ILE A 132 4.92 -4.54 11.88
CA ILE A 132 3.48 -4.43 12.17
C ILE A 132 2.72 -4.38 10.86
N ILE A 133 1.90 -5.39 10.62
CA ILE A 133 1.06 -5.52 9.42
C ILE A 133 -0.38 -5.23 9.81
N ARG A 134 -0.92 -4.14 9.28
CA ARG A 134 -2.33 -3.79 9.47
C ARG A 134 -3.17 -4.57 8.47
N LEU A 135 -4.17 -5.30 8.97
CA LEU A 135 -5.18 -5.91 8.12
C LEU A 135 -5.96 -4.84 7.35
N ILE A 136 -6.66 -5.24 6.30
CA ILE A 136 -7.40 -4.32 5.43
C ILE A 136 -8.24 -3.33 6.23
N ASP A 137 -8.05 -2.04 5.94
CA ASP A 137 -8.72 -0.96 6.69
C ASP A 137 -9.71 -0.15 5.85
N PRO A 138 -9.42 0.28 4.59
CA PRO A 138 -10.30 1.19 3.87
C PRO A 138 -11.65 0.56 3.51
N PRO A 139 -12.68 1.38 3.28
CA PRO A 139 -13.93 0.92 2.72
C PRO A 139 -13.73 0.30 1.34
N LEU A 140 -14.54 -0.71 1.00
CA LEU A 140 -14.37 -1.47 -0.23
C LEU A 140 -14.58 -0.64 -1.51
N HIS A 141 -15.36 0.45 -1.44
CA HIS A 141 -15.58 1.31 -2.61
C HIS A 141 -14.29 2.00 -3.10
N GLU A 142 -13.26 2.17 -2.26
CA GLU A 142 -11.98 2.76 -2.67
C GLU A 142 -11.24 1.91 -3.72
N PHE A 143 -11.53 0.62 -3.81
CA PHE A 143 -10.96 -0.27 -4.82
C PHE A 143 -11.77 -0.30 -6.13
N MET A 144 -12.93 0.35 -6.14
CA MET A 144 -13.81 0.36 -7.28
C MET A 144 -13.48 1.52 -8.24
N PRO A 145 -13.88 1.43 -9.52
CA PRO A 145 -13.78 2.55 -10.44
C PRO A 145 -14.50 3.79 -9.91
N ASP A 146 -14.03 4.96 -10.34
CA ASP A 146 -14.68 6.22 -10.04
C ASP A 146 -16.14 6.24 -10.54
N GLU A 147 -17.07 6.61 -9.66
CA GLU A 147 -18.51 6.58 -9.97
C GLU A 147 -18.88 7.55 -11.09
N GLU A 148 -18.31 8.77 -11.07
CA GLU A 148 -18.65 9.81 -12.05
C GLU A 148 -18.17 9.40 -13.45
N GLN A 149 -16.93 8.91 -13.55
CA GLN A 149 -16.38 8.41 -14.81
C GLN A 149 -17.19 7.22 -15.36
N LEU A 150 -17.54 6.26 -14.50
CA LEU A 150 -18.34 5.12 -14.92
C LEU A 150 -19.75 5.52 -15.35
N LEU A 151 -20.36 6.52 -14.70
CA LEU A 151 -21.65 7.08 -15.09
C LEU A 151 -21.56 7.76 -16.45
N GLU A 152 -20.51 8.56 -16.71
CA GLU A 152 -20.27 9.17 -18.01
C GLU A 152 -20.14 8.12 -19.11
N GLU A 153 -19.36 7.07 -18.90
CA GLU A 153 -19.22 5.96 -19.83
C GLU A 153 -20.56 5.26 -20.13
N VAL A 154 -21.38 5.01 -19.12
CA VAL A 154 -22.72 4.40 -19.28
C VAL A 154 -23.63 5.31 -20.09
N ILE A 155 -23.63 6.62 -19.82
CA ILE A 155 -24.45 7.60 -20.57
C ILE A 155 -23.97 7.66 -22.02
N GLU A 156 -22.65 7.72 -22.25
CA GLU A 156 -22.08 7.77 -23.59
C GLU A 156 -22.45 6.53 -24.42
N MET A 157 -22.36 5.32 -23.84
CA MET A 157 -22.77 4.08 -24.47
C MET A 157 -24.25 4.07 -24.83
N ARG A 158 -25.11 4.56 -23.93
CA ARG A 158 -26.55 4.68 -24.18
C ARG A 158 -26.85 5.65 -25.35
N VAL A 159 -26.19 6.81 -25.39
CA VAL A 159 -26.35 7.81 -26.45
C VAL A 159 -25.88 7.26 -27.80
N LYS A 160 -24.77 6.51 -27.82
CA LYS A 160 -24.23 5.88 -29.03
C LYS A 160 -24.99 4.62 -29.47
N GLY A 161 -25.91 4.11 -28.65
CA GLY A 161 -26.63 2.86 -28.91
C GLY A 161 -25.74 1.61 -28.78
N GLU A 162 -24.64 1.71 -28.04
CA GLU A 162 -23.73 0.59 -27.78
C GLU A 162 -24.31 -0.31 -26.70
N THR A 163 -24.68 -1.54 -27.04
CA THR A 163 -25.30 -2.50 -26.08
C THR A 163 -24.28 -3.47 -25.49
N LYS A 164 -23.13 -3.67 -26.14
CA LYS A 164 -22.12 -4.64 -25.70
C LYS A 164 -21.44 -4.15 -24.43
N GLY A 165 -21.64 -4.88 -23.31
CA GLY A 165 -21.08 -4.52 -22.01
C GLY A 165 -21.83 -3.44 -21.23
N LEU A 166 -22.89 -2.83 -21.81
CA LEU A 166 -23.67 -1.81 -21.13
C LEU A 166 -24.33 -2.35 -19.85
N ALA A 167 -24.94 -3.52 -19.91
CA ALA A 167 -25.60 -4.14 -18.74
C ALA A 167 -24.60 -4.43 -17.60
N ASP A 168 -23.38 -4.85 -17.93
CA ASP A 168 -22.33 -5.11 -16.94
C ASP A 168 -21.87 -3.81 -16.25
N LYS A 169 -21.70 -2.73 -17.03
CA LYS A 169 -21.34 -1.41 -16.47
C LYS A 169 -22.48 -0.83 -15.64
N GLU A 170 -23.74 -1.02 -16.03
CA GLU A 170 -24.89 -0.58 -15.24
C GLU A 170 -25.00 -1.36 -13.93
N LYS A 171 -24.76 -2.67 -13.95
CA LYS A 171 -24.69 -3.51 -12.74
C LYS A 171 -23.57 -3.04 -11.82
N LEU A 172 -22.39 -2.77 -12.37
CA LEU A 172 -21.25 -2.28 -11.63
C LEU A 172 -21.54 -0.91 -10.99
N LEU A 173 -22.11 0.02 -11.74
CA LEU A 173 -22.49 1.34 -11.24
C LEU A 173 -23.52 1.24 -10.10
N ALA A 174 -24.49 0.36 -10.23
CA ALA A 174 -25.48 0.11 -9.17
C ALA A 174 -24.81 -0.47 -7.91
N ALA A 175 -23.84 -1.37 -8.06
CA ALA A 175 -23.09 -1.94 -6.94
C ALA A 175 -22.24 -0.88 -6.22
N ILE A 176 -21.52 -0.01 -6.97
CA ILE A 176 -20.74 1.09 -6.40
C ILE A 176 -21.63 2.04 -5.61
N ARG A 177 -22.78 2.42 -6.16
CA ARG A 177 -23.75 3.28 -5.46
C ARG A 177 -24.30 2.65 -4.19
N GLY A 178 -24.50 1.34 -4.19
CA GLY A 178 -24.93 0.59 -3.00
C GLY A 178 -23.87 0.52 -1.90
N MET A 179 -22.58 0.65 -2.26
CA MET A 179 -21.46 0.65 -1.32
C MET A 179 -21.09 2.06 -0.83
N HIS A 180 -21.60 3.11 -1.46
CA HIS A 180 -21.29 4.49 -1.10
C HIS A 180 -21.87 4.82 0.26
N GLU A 181 -21.04 5.25 1.18
CA GLU A 181 -21.40 5.62 2.54
C GLU A 181 -21.33 7.14 2.72
N SER A 182 -22.30 7.70 3.43
CA SER A 182 -22.33 9.14 3.75
C SER A 182 -21.15 9.56 4.63
N ASN A 183 -20.60 8.64 5.41
CA ASN A 183 -19.40 8.83 6.21
C ASN A 183 -18.50 7.59 6.14
N PRO A 184 -17.50 7.57 5.22
CA PRO A 184 -16.60 6.43 5.05
C PRO A 184 -15.80 6.06 6.32
N MET A 185 -15.57 7.01 7.21
CA MET A 185 -14.84 6.74 8.46
C MET A 185 -15.65 5.89 9.44
N MET A 186 -16.98 6.00 9.41
CA MET A 186 -17.90 5.26 10.27
C MET A 186 -18.52 4.03 9.60
N GLY A 187 -18.21 3.80 8.32
CA GLY A 187 -18.78 2.77 7.50
C GLY A 187 -18.23 1.36 7.71
N LEU A 188 -18.49 0.49 6.74
CA LEU A 188 -18.05 -0.92 6.74
C LEU A 188 -16.59 -1.02 6.35
N ARG A 189 -15.70 -0.90 7.32
CA ARG A 189 -14.25 -0.98 7.17
C ARG A 189 -13.57 -1.57 8.40
N GLY A 190 -12.29 -1.88 8.29
CA GLY A 190 -11.47 -2.35 9.40
C GLY A 190 -12.04 -3.60 10.07
N VAL A 191 -12.12 -3.61 11.40
CA VAL A 191 -12.64 -4.75 12.15
C VAL A 191 -14.11 -5.08 11.80
N ARG A 192 -14.94 -4.08 11.45
CA ARG A 192 -16.31 -4.31 11.04
C ARG A 192 -16.40 -5.12 9.75
N LEU A 193 -15.55 -4.77 8.76
CA LEU A 193 -15.40 -5.53 7.52
C LEU A 193 -14.89 -6.94 7.81
N SER A 194 -13.93 -7.06 8.71
CA SER A 194 -13.34 -8.33 9.12
C SER A 194 -14.37 -9.29 9.73
N ILE A 195 -15.34 -8.78 10.48
CA ILE A 195 -16.44 -9.56 11.05
C ILE A 195 -17.48 -9.93 9.97
N TYR A 196 -17.76 -9.00 9.06
CA TYR A 196 -18.77 -9.19 8.02
C TYR A 196 -18.29 -10.12 6.88
N MET A 197 -17.01 -10.06 6.53
CA MET A 197 -16.35 -10.87 5.49
C MET A 197 -15.10 -11.55 6.06
N PRO A 198 -15.24 -12.55 6.94
CA PRO A 198 -14.11 -13.16 7.66
C PRO A 198 -13.11 -13.84 6.72
N GLU A 199 -13.52 -14.27 5.52
CA GLU A 199 -12.65 -14.90 4.52
C GLU A 199 -11.48 -14.01 4.10
N ILE A 200 -11.68 -12.68 4.10
CA ILE A 200 -10.62 -11.71 3.77
C ILE A 200 -9.51 -11.76 4.83
N VAL A 201 -9.91 -11.77 6.10
CA VAL A 201 -8.97 -11.85 7.23
C VAL A 201 -8.24 -13.17 7.25
N GLU A 202 -8.97 -14.27 7.02
CA GLU A 202 -8.39 -15.61 6.96
C GLU A 202 -7.29 -15.67 5.88
N MET A 203 -7.56 -15.16 4.68
CA MET A 203 -6.58 -15.08 3.60
C MET A 203 -5.38 -14.24 3.99
N GLN A 204 -5.58 -13.03 4.55
CA GLN A 204 -4.48 -12.14 4.93
C GLN A 204 -3.61 -12.74 6.05
N VAL A 205 -4.22 -13.28 7.10
CA VAL A 205 -3.50 -13.93 8.21
C VAL A 205 -2.74 -15.15 7.70
N ARG A 206 -3.36 -15.95 6.84
CA ARG A 206 -2.71 -17.08 6.18
C ARG A 206 -1.49 -16.63 5.37
N ALA A 207 -1.61 -15.58 4.55
CA ALA A 207 -0.50 -15.03 3.76
C ALA A 207 0.67 -14.58 4.66
N ILE A 208 0.37 -13.90 5.77
CA ILE A 208 1.38 -13.42 6.74
C ILE A 208 2.15 -14.59 7.34
N PHE A 209 1.44 -15.58 7.88
CA PHE A 209 2.10 -16.67 8.60
C PHE A 209 2.74 -17.71 7.69
N GLU A 210 2.21 -17.94 6.49
CA GLU A 210 2.88 -18.76 5.48
C GLU A 210 4.19 -18.11 5.03
N ALA A 211 4.20 -16.81 4.75
CA ALA A 211 5.42 -16.07 4.43
C ALA A 211 6.44 -16.10 5.58
N ALA A 212 5.96 -15.93 6.82
CA ALA A 212 6.82 -16.01 8.00
C ALA A 212 7.46 -17.41 8.16
N ALA A 213 6.69 -18.48 7.90
CA ALA A 213 7.19 -19.85 7.95
C ALA A 213 8.25 -20.11 6.86
N ASP A 214 8.01 -19.64 5.63
CA ASP A 214 8.96 -19.77 4.53
C ASP A 214 10.27 -19.02 4.82
N CYS A 215 10.19 -17.82 5.36
CA CYS A 215 11.35 -17.06 5.82
C CYS A 215 12.12 -17.79 6.92
N ALA A 216 11.42 -18.36 7.91
CA ALA A 216 12.04 -19.12 8.99
C ALA A 216 12.78 -20.37 8.49
N LEU A 217 12.25 -21.07 7.49
CA LEU A 217 12.92 -22.19 6.82
C LEU A 217 14.24 -21.76 6.14
N ARG A 218 14.31 -20.51 5.67
CA ARG A 218 15.52 -19.88 5.11
C ARG A 218 16.44 -19.27 6.19
N LYS A 219 16.13 -19.45 7.47
CA LYS A 219 16.85 -18.91 8.63
C LYS A 219 16.78 -17.38 8.77
N ILE A 220 15.78 -16.75 8.18
CA ILE A 220 15.48 -15.34 8.39
C ILE A 220 14.71 -15.21 9.70
N VAL A 221 15.13 -14.30 10.56
CA VAL A 221 14.48 -14.07 11.87
C VAL A 221 13.31 -13.12 11.68
N VAL A 222 12.10 -13.65 11.66
CA VAL A 222 10.88 -12.88 11.45
C VAL A 222 10.18 -12.56 12.77
N LYS A 223 9.66 -11.34 12.89
CA LYS A 223 8.88 -10.86 14.03
C LYS A 223 7.60 -10.16 13.51
N PRO A 224 6.63 -10.93 13.00
CA PRO A 224 5.39 -10.37 12.51
C PRO A 224 4.48 -9.97 13.66
N GLU A 225 3.91 -8.78 13.57
CA GLU A 225 2.86 -8.29 14.45
C GLU A 225 1.64 -7.94 13.61
N VAL A 226 0.45 -8.39 14.02
CA VAL A 226 -0.79 -8.16 13.28
C VAL A 226 -1.59 -7.06 13.97
N MET A 227 -1.88 -5.98 13.24
CA MET A 227 -2.72 -4.90 13.72
C MET A 227 -4.14 -5.05 13.16
N ILE A 228 -5.12 -5.15 14.06
CA ILE A 228 -6.53 -5.13 13.71
C ILE A 228 -7.02 -3.68 13.77
N PRO A 229 -7.42 -3.09 12.62
CA PRO A 229 -7.81 -1.69 12.59
C PRO A 229 -9.19 -1.44 13.19
N LEU A 230 -9.37 -0.24 13.78
CA LEU A 230 -10.65 0.27 14.28
C LEU A 230 -11.31 -0.57 15.40
N THR A 231 -10.51 -1.27 16.21
CA THR A 231 -11.00 -1.94 17.42
C THR A 231 -11.33 -0.90 18.49
N GLY A 232 -12.52 -0.98 19.07
CA GLY A 232 -12.95 -0.09 20.15
C GLY A 232 -12.95 -0.75 21.53
N THR A 233 -13.18 -2.05 21.58
CA THR A 233 -13.19 -2.88 22.79
C THR A 233 -12.58 -4.25 22.50
N VAL A 234 -12.09 -4.91 23.54
CA VAL A 234 -11.64 -6.30 23.48
C VAL A 234 -12.85 -7.23 23.55
#